data_3d8eda1a99994b8fa187f2f8310ad341
#
_entry.id   3d8eda1a99994b8fa187f2f8310ad341
#
_cell.length_a   1.000
_cell.length_b   1.000
_cell.length_c   1.000
_cell.angle_alpha   90.00
_cell.angle_beta   90.00
_cell.angle_gamma   90.00
#
_symmetry.space_group_name_H-M   'P 1'
#
loop_
_entity.id
_entity.type
_entity.pdbx_description
1 polymer ?
#
loop_
_entity_poly.entity_id
_entity_poly.type
_entity_poly.pdbx_seq_one_letter_code
_entity_poly.pdbx_strand_id
1 'polypeptide(L)'
;FEGFQVGQPLPMQAAQLEAQLEEFRVLADGRMTLDVRDPSISSQALNDASQHRIVPHATSYSHGTGVSEQDVWRGLLLRYRGRTEAIAWVSPWTLEGDFVGAVHRLLSDQRPRIGWFGEPFAPSGEDRVFGTFAQLRRHLGVRFDLEEVFDLDIGEPVSDEIQVLVVMRPKNLHPREVYAIDQFVQRGG
;
A
#
# COMPACT_ATOMS: atom_id res chain seq x y z
N PHE A 1 15.18 -6.11 -15.91
CA PHE A 1 14.71 -4.83 -15.34
C PHE A 1 15.38 -3.70 -16.11
N GLU A 2 14.84 -3.38 -17.24
CA GLU A 2 15.20 -2.20 -18.01
C GLU A 2 14.03 -1.24 -17.96
N GLY A 3 14.28 -0.01 -17.53
CA GLY A 3 13.30 1.05 -17.63
C GLY A 3 13.41 2.12 -16.57
N PHE A 4 14.60 2.71 -16.40
CA PHE A 4 14.68 4.04 -15.84
C PHE A 4 14.14 5.01 -16.90
N GLN A 5 12.83 5.20 -16.93
CA GLN A 5 12.25 6.29 -17.72
C GLN A 5 12.55 7.59 -16.99
N VAL A 6 13.38 8.41 -17.63
CA VAL A 6 13.59 9.82 -17.30
C VAL A 6 12.22 10.46 -17.18
N GLY A 7 11.93 11.05 -16.01
CA GLY A 7 10.60 11.43 -15.60
C GLY A 7 9.85 12.26 -16.63
N GLN A 8 8.63 11.82 -16.92
CA GLN A 8 7.70 12.63 -17.73
C GLN A 8 7.44 13.96 -17.03
N PRO A 9 7.24 15.06 -17.77
CA PRO A 9 6.86 16.34 -17.19
C PRO A 9 5.63 16.23 -16.29
N LEU A 10 5.62 16.94 -15.17
CA LEU A 10 4.52 16.92 -14.20
C LEU A 10 3.12 17.13 -14.80
N PRO A 11 2.92 18.07 -15.75
CA PRO A 11 1.63 18.25 -16.40
C PRO A 11 1.14 17.01 -17.15
N MET A 12 2.06 16.27 -17.81
CA MET A 12 1.71 15.02 -18.50
C MET A 12 1.30 13.93 -17.53
N GLN A 13 1.97 13.81 -16.39
CA GLN A 13 1.60 12.82 -15.37
C GLN A 13 0.25 13.14 -14.73
N ALA A 14 -0.05 14.41 -14.49
CA ALA A 14 -1.35 14.84 -13.98
C ALA A 14 -2.47 14.49 -14.97
N ALA A 15 -2.31 14.86 -16.24
CA ALA A 15 -3.27 14.54 -17.28
C ALA A 15 -3.47 13.02 -17.47
N GLN A 16 -2.40 12.24 -17.34
CA GLN A 16 -2.49 10.78 -17.41
C GLN A 16 -3.24 10.19 -16.21
N LEU A 17 -2.98 10.69 -14.99
CA LEU A 17 -3.72 10.27 -13.80
C LEU A 17 -5.21 10.61 -13.89
N GLU A 18 -5.53 11.82 -14.34
CA GLU A 18 -6.92 12.24 -14.54
C GLU A 18 -7.62 11.37 -15.59
N ALA A 19 -6.96 11.07 -16.71
CA ALA A 19 -7.51 10.19 -17.75
C ALA A 19 -7.80 8.78 -17.22
N GLN A 20 -6.87 8.20 -16.45
CA GLN A 20 -7.06 6.87 -15.84
C GLN A 20 -8.21 6.87 -14.80
N LEU A 21 -8.31 7.92 -13.98
CA LEU A 21 -9.41 8.06 -13.02
C LEU A 21 -10.76 8.24 -13.72
N GLU A 22 -10.78 8.95 -14.84
CA GLU A 22 -11.97 9.10 -15.67
C GLU A 22 -12.40 7.78 -16.31
N GLU A 23 -11.44 6.92 -16.73
CA GLU A 23 -11.75 5.56 -17.19
C GLU A 23 -12.43 4.74 -16.08
N PHE A 24 -11.92 4.81 -14.84
CA PHE A 24 -12.59 4.14 -13.70
C PHE A 24 -14.00 4.69 -13.46
N ARG A 25 -14.19 6.01 -13.59
CA ARG A 25 -15.50 6.62 -13.46
C ARG A 25 -16.48 6.11 -14.52
N VAL A 26 -16.03 5.99 -15.77
CA VAL A 26 -16.85 5.47 -16.88
C VAL A 26 -17.20 4.00 -16.63
N LEU A 27 -16.22 3.17 -16.24
CA LEU A 27 -16.45 1.76 -15.92
C LEU A 27 -17.38 1.56 -14.72
N ALA A 28 -17.39 2.51 -13.79
CA ALA A 28 -18.28 2.46 -12.63
C ALA A 28 -19.76 2.75 -12.97
N ASP A 29 -20.07 3.14 -14.19
CA ASP A 29 -21.44 3.32 -14.70
C ASP A 29 -22.34 4.12 -13.75
N GLY A 30 -21.92 5.36 -13.46
CA GLY A 30 -22.64 6.30 -12.59
C GLY A 30 -22.53 6.03 -11.06
N ARG A 31 -21.85 4.95 -10.65
CA ARG A 31 -21.64 4.61 -9.23
C ARG A 31 -20.46 5.33 -8.60
N MET A 32 -19.67 6.06 -9.38
CA MET A 32 -18.50 6.81 -8.92
C MET A 32 -18.58 8.26 -9.41
N THR A 33 -18.28 9.19 -8.52
CA THR A 33 -18.04 10.60 -8.85
C THR A 33 -16.56 10.92 -8.66
N LEU A 34 -16.02 11.71 -9.55
CA LEU A 34 -14.64 12.21 -9.47
C LEU A 34 -14.69 13.72 -9.24
N ASP A 35 -13.99 14.20 -8.22
CA ASP A 35 -13.84 15.62 -7.89
C ASP A 35 -12.36 15.95 -7.72
N VAL A 36 -11.82 16.77 -8.60
CA VAL A 36 -10.42 17.18 -8.61
C VAL A 36 -10.30 18.52 -7.88
N ARG A 37 -9.48 18.57 -6.85
CA ARG A 37 -9.28 19.75 -6.02
C ARG A 37 -7.81 20.09 -5.87
N ASP A 38 -7.51 21.37 -5.83
CA ASP A 38 -6.17 21.87 -5.57
C ASP A 38 -6.06 22.38 -4.12
N PRO A 39 -5.26 21.71 -3.26
CA PRO A 39 -5.04 22.13 -1.88
C PRO A 39 -4.31 23.47 -1.75
N SER A 40 -3.64 23.94 -2.78
CA SER A 40 -2.91 25.22 -2.74
C SER A 40 -3.86 26.43 -2.80
N ILE A 41 -5.06 26.25 -3.35
CA ILE A 41 -6.05 27.32 -3.53
C ILE A 41 -7.37 27.09 -2.76
N SER A 42 -7.56 25.89 -2.20
CA SER A 42 -8.78 25.52 -1.48
C SER A 42 -8.46 25.10 -0.04
N SER A 43 -8.89 25.91 0.93
CA SER A 43 -8.72 25.59 2.36
C SER A 43 -9.42 24.30 2.77
N GLN A 44 -10.56 23.95 2.14
CA GLN A 44 -11.24 22.69 2.38
C GLN A 44 -10.41 21.51 1.86
N ALA A 45 -9.86 21.61 0.65
CA ALA A 45 -9.01 20.58 0.09
C ALA A 45 -7.72 20.40 0.93
N LEU A 46 -7.15 21.49 1.43
CA LEU A 46 -5.98 21.47 2.31
C LEU A 46 -6.30 20.77 3.65
N ASN A 47 -7.45 21.05 4.24
CA ASN A 47 -7.88 20.37 5.47
C ASN A 47 -8.10 18.88 5.23
N ASP A 48 -8.81 18.51 4.16
CA ASP A 48 -9.04 17.12 3.76
C ASP A 48 -7.69 16.39 3.56
N ALA A 49 -6.75 16.99 2.84
CA ALA A 49 -5.43 16.44 2.60
C ALA A 49 -4.66 16.24 3.93
N SER A 50 -4.65 17.24 4.80
CA SER A 50 -3.94 17.21 6.08
C SER A 50 -4.49 16.13 7.02
N GLN A 51 -5.81 16.01 7.13
CA GLN A 51 -6.48 15.00 7.96
C GLN A 51 -6.13 13.58 7.52
N HIS A 52 -5.89 13.38 6.24
CA HIS A 52 -5.59 12.08 5.65
C HIS A 52 -4.10 11.88 5.31
N ARG A 53 -3.22 12.73 5.85
CA ARG A 53 -1.76 12.66 5.66
C ARG A 53 -1.32 12.69 4.20
N ILE A 54 -2.10 13.32 3.35
CA ILE A 54 -1.67 13.67 2.01
C ILE A 54 -0.83 14.94 2.15
N VAL A 55 0.43 14.85 1.83
CA VAL A 55 1.40 15.95 1.97
C VAL A 55 1.92 16.36 0.60
N PRO A 56 2.30 17.63 0.41
CA PRO A 56 2.95 18.04 -0.80
C PRO A 56 4.34 17.42 -0.91
N HIS A 57 4.76 17.16 -2.13
CA HIS A 57 6.10 16.71 -2.43
C HIS A 57 6.81 17.77 -3.27
N ALA A 58 7.93 18.25 -2.79
CA ALA A 58 8.78 19.16 -3.57
C ALA A 58 9.29 18.42 -4.81
N THR A 59 9.03 18.99 -5.96
CA THR A 59 9.48 18.44 -7.24
C THR A 59 10.24 19.52 -7.99
N SER A 60 11.45 19.17 -8.38
CA SER A 60 12.29 20.06 -9.18
C SER A 60 12.08 19.79 -10.65
N TYR A 61 11.90 20.82 -11.44
CA TYR A 61 11.87 20.72 -12.89
C TYR A 61 12.80 21.75 -13.52
N SER A 62 13.43 21.35 -14.61
CA SER A 62 14.39 22.19 -15.33
C SER A 62 13.67 22.92 -16.44
N HIS A 63 13.79 24.24 -16.47
CA HIS A 63 13.31 25.10 -17.54
C HIS A 63 14.51 25.86 -18.13
N GLY A 64 14.95 25.43 -19.30
CA GLY A 64 16.07 26.08 -19.95
C GLY A 64 17.32 26.12 -19.07
N THR A 65 17.73 27.30 -18.59
CA THR A 65 18.92 27.49 -17.72
C THR A 65 18.59 27.52 -16.22
N GLY A 66 17.31 27.33 -15.81
CA GLY A 66 16.86 27.40 -14.42
C GLY A 66 16.28 26.08 -13.90
N VAL A 67 16.40 25.88 -12.59
CA VAL A 67 15.69 24.83 -11.84
C VAL A 67 14.65 25.52 -10.98
N SER A 68 13.39 25.10 -11.11
CA SER A 68 12.31 25.56 -10.26
C SER A 68 11.84 24.41 -9.39
N GLU A 69 11.57 24.70 -8.12
CA GLU A 69 10.93 23.77 -7.20
C GLU A 69 9.45 24.11 -7.08
N GLN A 70 8.60 23.10 -7.13
CA GLN A 70 7.17 23.24 -6.92
C GLN A 70 6.65 22.12 -6.03
N ASP A 71 5.82 22.51 -5.07
CA ASP A 71 5.07 21.54 -4.28
C ASP A 71 3.93 20.96 -5.10
N VAL A 72 3.90 19.64 -5.19
CA VAL A 72 2.92 18.88 -5.96
C VAL A 72 2.11 17.99 -5.04
N TRP A 73 0.81 18.09 -5.13
CA TRP A 73 -0.15 17.27 -4.41
C TRP A 73 -0.62 16.13 -5.33
N ARG A 74 -0.54 14.89 -4.87
CA ARG A 74 -0.91 13.72 -5.67
C ARG A 74 -1.55 12.64 -4.80
N GLY A 75 -2.54 13.00 -4.03
CA GLY A 75 -3.27 12.05 -3.21
C GLY A 75 -4.65 11.76 -3.77
N LEU A 76 -5.22 10.63 -3.35
CA LEU A 76 -6.62 10.28 -3.59
C LEU A 76 -7.33 10.06 -2.25
N LEU A 77 -8.55 10.55 -2.16
CA LEU A 77 -9.49 10.23 -1.09
C LEU A 77 -10.68 9.49 -1.69
N LEU A 78 -10.85 8.25 -1.29
CA LEU A 78 -12.00 7.44 -1.66
C LEU A 78 -12.99 7.44 -0.49
N ARG A 79 -14.25 7.74 -0.77
CA ARG A 79 -15.31 7.76 0.25
C ARG A 79 -16.46 6.85 -0.15
N TYR A 80 -16.88 6.01 0.79
CA TYR A 80 -18.01 5.11 0.58
C TYR A 80 -18.73 4.83 1.90
N ARG A 81 -20.02 5.09 1.97
CA ARG A 81 -20.88 4.83 3.14
C ARG A 81 -20.29 5.31 4.47
N GLY A 82 -19.73 6.52 4.51
CA GLY A 82 -19.12 7.11 5.70
C GLY A 82 -17.69 6.63 6.01
N ARG A 83 -17.15 5.70 5.25
CA ARG A 83 -15.76 5.29 5.32
C ARG A 83 -14.91 6.12 4.37
N THR A 84 -13.66 6.31 4.72
CA THR A 84 -12.67 7.01 3.89
C THR A 84 -11.37 6.22 3.86
N GLU A 85 -10.85 6.01 2.66
CA GLU A 85 -9.51 5.49 2.40
C GLU A 85 -8.68 6.56 1.70
N ALA A 86 -7.44 6.70 2.11
CA ALA A 86 -6.52 7.66 1.53
C ALA A 86 -5.33 6.94 0.87
N ILE A 87 -4.99 7.40 -0.32
CA ILE A 87 -3.75 7.06 -0.99
C ILE A 87 -2.92 8.34 -0.99
N ALA A 88 -1.90 8.39 -0.13
CA ALA A 88 -1.16 9.63 0.12
C ALA A 88 -0.36 10.12 -1.10
N TRP A 89 0.03 9.19 -1.95
CA TRP A 89 0.75 9.47 -3.19
C TRP A 89 0.37 8.48 -4.28
N VAL A 90 -0.03 8.99 -5.44
CA VAL A 90 -0.36 8.18 -6.62
C VAL A 90 0.59 8.47 -7.77
N SER A 91 0.87 7.45 -8.55
CA SER A 91 1.57 7.56 -9.82
C SER A 91 0.79 6.85 -10.92
N PRO A 92 0.96 7.24 -12.19
CA PRO A 92 0.27 6.57 -13.31
C PRO A 92 0.54 5.07 -13.39
N TRP A 93 1.70 4.63 -12.87
CA TRP A 93 2.12 3.23 -12.95
C TRP A 93 1.52 2.33 -11.85
N THR A 94 1.15 2.92 -10.71
CA THR A 94 0.63 2.17 -9.55
C THR A 94 -0.84 2.44 -9.29
N LEU A 95 -1.43 3.44 -9.96
CA LEU A 95 -2.78 3.92 -9.69
C LEU A 95 -3.83 2.80 -9.69
N GLU A 96 -3.82 1.92 -10.69
CA GLU A 96 -4.80 0.84 -10.78
C GLU A 96 -4.75 -0.07 -9.56
N GLY A 97 -3.56 -0.58 -9.21
CA GLY A 97 -3.39 -1.46 -8.05
C GLY A 97 -3.72 -0.77 -6.73
N ASP A 98 -3.28 0.49 -6.56
CA ASP A 98 -3.55 1.27 -5.36
C ASP A 98 -5.04 1.60 -5.23
N PHE A 99 -5.70 1.97 -6.33
CA PHE A 99 -7.12 2.27 -6.36
C PHE A 99 -7.97 1.03 -6.07
N VAL A 100 -7.75 -0.08 -6.76
CA VAL A 100 -8.46 -1.34 -6.52
C VAL A 100 -8.27 -1.82 -5.08
N GLY A 101 -7.03 -1.74 -4.56
CA GLY A 101 -6.75 -2.06 -3.17
C GLY A 101 -7.51 -1.17 -2.18
N ALA A 102 -7.60 0.13 -2.44
CA ALA A 102 -8.35 1.06 -1.59
C ALA A 102 -9.87 0.81 -1.67
N VAL A 103 -10.41 0.54 -2.85
CA VAL A 103 -11.82 0.15 -3.03
C VAL A 103 -12.12 -1.14 -2.28
N HIS A 104 -11.25 -2.15 -2.37
CA HIS A 104 -11.42 -3.39 -1.63
C HIS A 104 -11.46 -3.14 -0.12
N ARG A 105 -10.56 -2.30 0.43
CA ARG A 105 -10.57 -1.94 1.86
C ARG A 105 -11.82 -1.17 2.27
N LEU A 106 -12.34 -0.30 1.42
CA LEU A 106 -13.60 0.40 1.68
C LEU A 106 -14.82 -0.52 1.74
N LEU A 107 -14.83 -1.57 0.92
CA LEU A 107 -15.94 -2.52 0.82
C LEU A 107 -15.85 -3.65 1.84
N SER A 108 -14.65 -3.98 2.29
CA SER A 108 -14.41 -5.06 3.25
C SER A 108 -14.66 -4.58 4.68
N ASP A 109 -15.43 -5.34 5.44
CA ASP A 109 -15.66 -5.06 6.87
C ASP A 109 -14.46 -5.44 7.73
N GLN A 110 -13.63 -6.34 7.25
CA GLN A 110 -12.42 -6.82 7.92
C GLN A 110 -11.22 -6.68 6.99
N ARG A 111 -10.06 -6.32 7.58
CA ARG A 111 -8.80 -6.38 6.86
C ARG A 111 -8.36 -7.85 6.75
N PRO A 112 -7.90 -8.30 5.57
CA PRO A 112 -7.32 -9.63 5.49
C PRO A 112 -6.16 -9.77 6.47
N ARG A 113 -6.14 -10.88 7.22
CA ARG A 113 -5.11 -11.15 8.22
C ARG A 113 -3.98 -11.96 7.60
N ILE A 114 -2.76 -11.45 7.76
CA ILE A 114 -1.54 -12.09 7.29
C ILE A 114 -0.75 -12.58 8.50
N GLY A 115 -0.51 -13.88 8.55
CA GLY A 115 0.41 -14.48 9.51
C GLY A 115 1.85 -14.27 9.06
N TRP A 116 2.71 -13.92 10.00
CA TRP A 116 4.15 -13.78 9.77
C TRP A 116 4.90 -14.80 10.62
N PHE A 117 5.60 -15.71 9.97
CA PHE A 117 6.37 -16.76 10.61
C PHE A 117 7.83 -16.71 10.19
N GLY A 118 8.75 -16.90 11.13
CA GLY A 118 10.18 -16.96 10.90
C GLY A 118 10.97 -15.93 11.67
N GLU A 119 11.91 -15.23 11.05
CA GLU A 119 12.81 -14.30 11.74
C GLU A 119 12.03 -13.25 12.53
N PRO A 120 12.27 -13.10 13.87
CA PRO A 120 11.55 -12.17 14.71
C PRO A 120 11.79 -10.71 14.29
N PHE A 121 10.82 -9.87 14.56
CA PHE A 121 10.84 -8.47 14.17
C PHE A 121 11.81 -7.58 14.96
N ALA A 122 12.29 -8.04 16.10
CA ALA A 122 13.15 -7.26 16.96
C ALA A 122 14.58 -7.24 16.42
N PRO A 123 15.20 -6.07 16.20
CA PRO A 123 16.60 -5.99 15.87
C PRO A 123 17.42 -6.32 17.12
N SER A 124 17.88 -7.56 17.23
CA SER A 124 19.02 -7.82 18.09
C SER A 124 20.27 -7.36 17.33
N GLY A 125 20.62 -6.14 17.53
CA GLY A 125 21.96 -5.50 17.58
C GLY A 125 22.91 -5.75 16.50
N GLU A 126 22.92 -6.11 15.31
CA GLU A 126 24.04 -6.01 14.33
C GLU A 126 23.70 -6.24 12.85
N ASP A 127 22.53 -6.72 12.51
CA ASP A 127 22.21 -7.06 11.12
C ASP A 127 21.49 -5.92 10.37
N ARG A 128 22.23 -5.21 9.54
CA ARG A 128 21.70 -4.18 8.59
C ARG A 128 20.72 -4.74 7.54
N VAL A 129 20.52 -6.03 7.50
CA VAL A 129 19.57 -6.71 6.60
C VAL A 129 18.10 -6.48 7.04
N PHE A 130 17.87 -6.13 8.28
CA PHE A 130 16.53 -5.85 8.85
C PHE A 130 15.81 -4.65 8.26
N GLY A 131 16.51 -3.70 7.64
CA GLY A 131 15.89 -2.56 6.96
C GLY A 131 14.88 -2.98 5.89
N THR A 132 15.16 -4.05 5.17
CA THR A 132 14.31 -4.52 4.06
C THR A 132 13.02 -5.14 4.58
N PHE A 133 13.07 -5.98 5.60
CA PHE A 133 11.88 -6.63 6.16
C PHE A 133 11.03 -5.68 6.98
N ALA A 134 11.63 -4.75 7.71
CA ALA A 134 10.90 -3.71 8.42
C ALA A 134 10.10 -2.81 7.46
N GLN A 135 10.65 -2.51 6.30
CA GLN A 135 9.94 -1.79 5.26
C GLN A 135 8.78 -2.61 4.67
N LEU A 136 9.03 -3.88 4.33
CA LEU A 136 7.99 -4.79 3.85
C LEU A 136 6.84 -4.90 4.86
N ARG A 137 7.15 -5.14 6.14
CA ARG A 137 6.16 -5.16 7.22
C ARG A 137 5.36 -3.89 7.30
N ARG A 138 6.03 -2.74 7.23
CA ARG A 138 5.35 -1.43 7.26
C ARG A 138 4.39 -1.28 6.09
N HIS A 139 4.80 -1.65 4.88
CA HIS A 139 3.95 -1.60 3.70
C HIS A 139 2.77 -2.56 3.77
N LEU A 140 2.99 -3.78 4.25
CA LEU A 140 1.91 -4.74 4.45
C LEU A 140 0.95 -4.29 5.55
N GLY A 141 1.45 -3.80 6.70
CA GLY A 141 0.65 -3.35 7.83
C GLY A 141 -0.25 -2.15 7.54
N VAL A 142 0.02 -1.39 6.49
CA VAL A 142 -0.90 -0.33 6.01
C VAL A 142 -2.18 -0.93 5.42
N ARG A 143 -2.08 -2.12 4.79
CA ARG A 143 -3.15 -2.72 3.99
C ARG A 143 -3.79 -3.93 4.66
N PHE A 144 -3.04 -4.64 5.50
CA PHE A 144 -3.40 -5.92 6.08
C PHE A 144 -3.25 -5.89 7.60
N ASP A 145 -3.94 -6.79 8.27
CA ASP A 145 -3.74 -7.06 9.68
C ASP A 145 -2.61 -8.08 9.82
N LEU A 146 -1.45 -7.64 10.36
CA LEU A 146 -0.27 -8.49 10.49
C LEU A 146 -0.24 -9.09 11.88
N GLU A 147 -0.21 -10.41 11.92
CA GLU A 147 -0.11 -11.21 13.14
C GLU A 147 1.19 -12.03 13.12
N GLU A 148 1.96 -11.98 14.21
CA GLU A 148 3.11 -12.86 14.35
C GLU A 148 2.64 -14.26 14.74
N VAL A 149 3.11 -15.26 13.99
CA VAL A 149 2.81 -16.66 14.24
C VAL A 149 3.97 -17.28 15.00
N PHE A 150 3.66 -17.81 16.18
CA PHE A 150 4.63 -18.45 17.06
C PHE A 150 4.20 -19.89 17.34
N ASP A 151 5.03 -20.62 18.06
CA ASP A 151 4.69 -21.90 18.71
C ASP A 151 4.25 -23.03 17.76
N LEU A 152 4.53 -22.91 16.46
CA LEU A 152 4.25 -24.01 15.52
C LEU A 152 5.07 -25.26 15.81
N ASP A 153 6.23 -25.11 16.48
CA ASP A 153 7.13 -26.19 16.88
C ASP A 153 6.54 -27.05 18.02
N ILE A 154 5.67 -26.49 18.86
CA ILE A 154 4.95 -27.23 19.88
C ILE A 154 3.65 -27.89 19.37
N GLY A 155 3.29 -27.62 18.12
CA GLY A 155 2.19 -28.27 17.43
C GLY A 155 0.89 -27.45 17.37
N GLU A 156 0.97 -26.14 17.67
CA GLU A 156 -0.17 -25.24 17.44
C GLU A 156 -0.38 -25.07 15.94
N PRO A 157 -1.63 -25.16 15.46
CA PRO A 157 -1.92 -24.93 14.05
C PRO A 157 -1.87 -23.43 13.72
N VAL A 158 -1.62 -23.11 12.47
CA VAL A 158 -1.87 -21.74 11.99
C VAL A 158 -3.35 -21.41 12.13
N SER A 159 -3.66 -20.25 12.70
CA SER A 159 -5.05 -19.81 12.93
C SER A 159 -5.88 -19.80 11.63
N ASP A 160 -7.13 -20.22 11.71
CA ASP A 160 -8.07 -20.18 10.59
C ASP A 160 -8.46 -18.75 10.17
N GLU A 161 -8.15 -17.75 10.99
CA GLU A 161 -8.37 -16.34 10.67
C GLU A 161 -7.28 -15.76 9.76
N ILE A 162 -6.15 -16.45 9.61
CA ILE A 162 -5.05 -16.09 8.73
C ILE A 162 -5.38 -16.58 7.32
N GLN A 163 -5.41 -15.67 6.35
CA GLN A 163 -5.65 -15.98 4.95
C GLN A 163 -4.36 -16.16 4.14
N VAL A 164 -3.27 -15.57 4.59
CA VAL A 164 -1.96 -15.67 3.95
C VAL A 164 -0.90 -15.86 5.02
N LEU A 165 -0.05 -16.86 4.86
CA LEU A 165 1.11 -17.07 5.73
C LEU A 165 2.39 -16.66 5.00
N VAL A 166 3.09 -15.66 5.54
CA VAL A 166 4.41 -15.24 5.06
C VAL A 166 5.47 -15.93 5.89
N VAL A 167 6.23 -16.83 5.24
CA VAL A 167 7.33 -17.55 5.88
C VAL A 167 8.64 -16.89 5.50
N MET A 168 9.29 -16.24 6.48
CA MET A 168 10.49 -15.44 6.25
C MET A 168 11.75 -16.14 6.71
N ARG A 169 12.67 -16.38 5.78
CA ARG A 169 13.98 -17.00 6.03
C ARG A 169 13.90 -18.24 6.94
N PRO A 170 13.13 -19.26 6.56
CA PRO A 170 12.99 -20.45 7.38
C PRO A 170 14.35 -21.13 7.51
N LYS A 171 14.94 -21.09 8.69
CA LYS A 171 16.19 -21.80 9.00
C LYS A 171 15.85 -22.93 9.95
N ASN A 172 16.23 -24.15 9.55
CA ASN A 172 16.13 -25.35 10.41
C ASN A 172 14.70 -25.55 10.97
N LEU A 173 13.70 -25.50 10.11
CA LEU A 173 12.31 -25.75 10.51
C LEU A 173 12.20 -27.09 11.25
N HIS A 174 11.54 -27.05 12.40
CA HIS A 174 11.19 -28.26 13.12
C HIS A 174 10.13 -29.07 12.31
N PRO A 175 10.12 -30.40 12.34
CA PRO A 175 9.13 -31.19 11.60
C PRO A 175 7.66 -30.78 11.86
N ARG A 176 7.33 -30.32 13.07
CA ARG A 176 6.00 -29.83 13.41
C ARG A 176 5.66 -28.51 12.75
N GLU A 177 6.62 -27.60 12.60
CA GLU A 177 6.44 -26.33 11.87
C GLU A 177 6.16 -26.61 10.39
N VAL A 178 6.93 -27.52 9.79
CA VAL A 178 6.69 -27.95 8.41
C VAL A 178 5.29 -28.54 8.27
N TYR A 179 4.87 -29.38 9.21
CA TYR A 179 3.54 -29.96 9.20
C TYR A 179 2.45 -28.90 9.34
N ALA A 180 2.58 -27.94 10.25
CA ALA A 180 1.62 -26.85 10.44
C ALA A 180 1.48 -25.98 9.18
N ILE A 181 2.61 -25.66 8.52
CA ILE A 181 2.61 -24.93 7.25
C ILE A 181 1.92 -25.74 6.14
N ASP A 182 2.23 -27.04 6.03
CA ASP A 182 1.61 -27.93 5.04
C ASP A 182 0.09 -28.03 5.26
N GLN A 183 -0.35 -28.17 6.49
CA GLN A 183 -1.78 -28.18 6.83
C GLN A 183 -2.47 -26.87 6.51
N PHE A 184 -1.80 -25.72 6.68
CA PHE A 184 -2.34 -24.43 6.29
C PHE A 184 -2.57 -24.37 4.77
N VAL A 185 -1.58 -24.77 3.97
CA VAL A 185 -1.69 -24.81 2.51
C VAL A 185 -2.79 -25.77 2.05
N GLN A 186 -2.91 -26.97 2.67
CA GLN A 186 -3.95 -27.95 2.31
C GLN A 186 -5.38 -27.46 2.61
N ARG A 187 -5.54 -26.58 3.59
CA ARG A 187 -6.83 -25.93 3.89
C ARG A 187 -7.20 -24.79 2.94
N GLY A 188 -6.31 -24.41 2.01
CA GLY A 188 -6.52 -23.36 1.02
C GLY A 188 -6.05 -21.98 1.47
N GLY A 189 -5.12 -21.94 2.43
CA GLY A 189 -4.42 -20.72 2.87
C GLY A 189 -3.24 -20.35 1.98
#